data_b281666b24a9e6681e263926ded5229a
#
_entry.id   b281666b24a9e6681e263926ded5229a
#
_cell.length_a   1.000
_cell.length_b   1.000
_cell.length_c   1.000
_cell.angle_alpha   90.00
_cell.angle_beta   90.00
_cell.angle_gamma   90.00
#
_symmetry.space_group_name_H-M   'P 1'
#
loop_
_entity.id
_entity.type
_entity.pdbx_description
1 polymer ?
#
loop_
_entity_poly.entity_id
_entity_poly.type
_entity_poly.pdbx_seq_one_letter_code
_entity_poly.pdbx_strand_id
1 'polypeptide(L)'
;MIFGAILAGGIGSRMNIADMPKQFLLLGDKPIIIHTLQKMLLCQKFDYVYIGTHKDWILYTEDLINKYIFDEENKKRIVLVSGGKDRNETIMNIVNDIENKFGENENNIIVTHDAVRPFVTSRILNENIEFAEKYGACDTVVPAIDTIVVSNNKEIISEIPNREYMYQGQTPQSFKISILKKLYNELSEDEKKILTDACKICVVKNYPVYLVNGEISNLKITTPSDYKIAQAMIGGNLVD
;
A
#
# COMPACT_ATOMS: atom_id res chain seq x y z
N MET A 1 7.09 -17.31 5.06
CA MET A 1 5.71 -17.01 4.60
C MET A 1 5.67 -15.62 3.98
N ILE A 2 4.71 -15.38 3.08
CA ILE A 2 4.56 -14.11 2.36
C ILE A 2 3.16 -13.55 2.65
N PHE A 3 3.11 -12.35 3.20
CA PHE A 3 1.88 -11.69 3.64
C PHE A 3 1.61 -10.46 2.79
N GLY A 4 0.45 -10.40 2.13
CA GLY A 4 -0.07 -9.17 1.56
C GLY A 4 -0.70 -8.32 2.67
N ALA A 5 -0.56 -6.99 2.61
CA ALA A 5 -1.12 -6.08 3.60
C ALA A 5 -1.76 -4.87 2.93
N ILE A 6 -3.09 -4.86 2.84
CA ILE A 6 -3.88 -3.75 2.31
C ILE A 6 -4.09 -2.70 3.41
N LEU A 7 -3.62 -1.48 3.16
CA LEU A 7 -3.71 -0.38 4.11
C LEU A 7 -4.96 0.47 3.83
N ALA A 8 -5.97 0.31 4.66
CA ALA A 8 -7.29 0.93 4.54
C ALA A 8 -7.66 1.81 5.76
N GLY A 9 -6.69 2.18 6.61
CA GLY A 9 -6.93 2.98 7.84
C GLY A 9 -7.26 4.45 7.61
N GLY A 10 -7.06 4.99 6.40
CA GLY A 10 -7.29 6.40 6.09
C GLY A 10 -8.77 6.78 6.01
N ILE A 11 -9.17 7.85 6.69
CA ILE A 11 -10.55 8.41 6.67
C ILE A 11 -10.88 9.27 5.46
N GLY A 12 -9.90 9.54 4.58
CA GLY A 12 -10.15 10.06 3.22
C GLY A 12 -10.61 11.51 3.11
N SER A 13 -10.17 12.41 3.99
CA SER A 13 -10.62 13.82 4.10
C SER A 13 -10.52 14.68 2.82
N ARG A 14 -9.81 14.22 1.79
CA ARG A 14 -9.58 15.01 0.55
C ARG A 14 -10.60 14.79 -0.56
N MET A 15 -11.44 13.77 -0.50
CA MET A 15 -12.37 13.46 -1.60
C MET A 15 -13.76 14.10 -1.44
N ASN A 16 -14.27 14.30 -0.22
CA ASN A 16 -15.58 14.90 0.10
C ASN A 16 -16.74 14.51 -0.83
N ILE A 17 -16.73 13.27 -1.36
CA ILE A 17 -17.75 12.78 -2.31
C ILE A 17 -18.90 12.08 -1.56
N ALA A 18 -18.62 11.53 -0.37
CA ALA A 18 -19.59 10.81 0.46
C ALA A 18 -19.16 10.83 1.93
N ASP A 19 -20.11 10.55 2.84
CA ASP A 19 -19.90 10.43 4.29
C ASP A 19 -19.16 9.13 4.69
N MET A 20 -18.40 8.55 3.76
CA MET A 20 -17.62 7.32 3.98
C MET A 20 -16.19 7.45 3.46
N PRO A 21 -15.24 6.66 4.01
CA PRO A 21 -13.87 6.62 3.51
C PRO A 21 -13.82 6.21 2.03
N LYS A 22 -12.93 6.86 1.28
CA LYS A 22 -12.83 6.73 -0.19
C LYS A 22 -12.59 5.31 -0.70
N GLN A 23 -11.94 4.44 0.09
CA GLN A 23 -11.71 3.04 -0.26
C GLN A 23 -13.02 2.23 -0.41
N PHE A 24 -14.12 2.73 0.15
CA PHE A 24 -15.43 2.11 0.04
C PHE A 24 -16.32 2.70 -1.07
N LEU A 25 -15.86 3.74 -1.76
CA LEU A 25 -16.56 4.27 -2.93
C LEU A 25 -16.62 3.21 -4.03
N LEU A 26 -17.76 3.15 -4.72
CA LEU A 26 -17.95 2.23 -5.84
C LEU A 26 -17.08 2.65 -7.03
N LEU A 27 -16.38 1.70 -7.58
CA LEU A 27 -15.66 1.82 -8.83
C LEU A 27 -16.23 0.75 -9.79
N GLY A 28 -17.07 1.16 -10.74
CA GLY A 28 -17.96 0.23 -11.43
C GLY A 28 -18.98 -0.39 -10.46
N ASP A 29 -19.02 -1.71 -10.41
CA ASP A 29 -19.96 -2.51 -9.62
C ASP A 29 -19.48 -2.86 -8.20
N LYS A 30 -18.22 -2.53 -7.83
CA LYS A 30 -17.59 -2.93 -6.56
C LYS A 30 -16.88 -1.76 -5.89
N PRO A 31 -16.76 -1.78 -4.54
CA PRO A 31 -15.90 -0.83 -3.83
C PRO A 31 -14.43 -0.93 -4.26
N ILE A 32 -13.72 0.21 -4.25
CA ILE A 32 -12.30 0.30 -4.63
C ILE A 32 -11.44 -0.75 -3.89
N ILE A 33 -11.65 -0.90 -2.59
CA ILE A 33 -10.90 -1.87 -1.77
C ILE A 33 -11.08 -3.31 -2.25
N ILE A 34 -12.25 -3.66 -2.77
CA ILE A 34 -12.54 -5.01 -3.27
C ILE A 34 -11.77 -5.29 -4.56
N HIS A 35 -11.65 -4.30 -5.46
CA HIS A 35 -10.77 -4.44 -6.64
C HIS A 35 -9.33 -4.71 -6.22
N THR A 36 -8.80 -3.93 -5.26
CA THR A 36 -7.44 -4.11 -4.73
C THR A 36 -7.28 -5.49 -4.08
N LEU A 37 -8.24 -5.91 -3.25
CA LEU A 37 -8.23 -7.23 -2.60
C LEU A 37 -8.21 -8.36 -3.62
N GLN A 38 -9.07 -8.30 -4.64
CA GLN A 38 -9.13 -9.31 -5.69
C GLN A 38 -7.80 -9.42 -6.46
N LYS A 39 -7.13 -8.28 -6.76
CA LYS A 39 -5.80 -8.30 -7.38
C LYS A 39 -4.75 -8.99 -6.50
N MET A 40 -4.76 -8.73 -5.20
CA MET A 40 -3.83 -9.40 -4.28
C MET A 40 -4.13 -10.88 -4.12
N LEU A 41 -5.40 -11.28 -4.03
CA LEU A 41 -5.79 -12.69 -3.94
C LEU A 41 -5.43 -13.52 -5.18
N LEU A 42 -5.35 -12.89 -6.36
CA LEU A 42 -4.88 -13.54 -7.58
C LEU A 42 -3.38 -13.89 -7.53
N CYS A 43 -2.59 -13.22 -6.71
CA CYS A 43 -1.19 -13.57 -6.49
C CYS A 43 -1.09 -14.80 -5.58
N GLN A 44 -0.79 -15.95 -6.16
CA GLN A 44 -0.73 -17.24 -5.46
C GLN A 44 0.48 -17.35 -4.50
N LYS A 45 1.44 -16.42 -4.57
CA LYS A 45 2.59 -16.38 -3.65
C LYS A 45 2.20 -15.92 -2.23
N PHE A 46 1.09 -15.21 -2.05
CA PHE A 46 0.64 -14.81 -0.72
C PHE A 46 0.05 -16.00 0.04
N ASP A 47 0.56 -16.28 1.23
CA ASP A 47 -0.07 -17.21 2.18
C ASP A 47 -1.33 -16.60 2.77
N TYR A 48 -1.28 -15.32 3.15
CA TYR A 48 -2.41 -14.55 3.70
C TYR A 48 -2.44 -13.14 3.14
N VAL A 49 -3.63 -12.54 3.09
CA VAL A 49 -3.86 -11.13 2.76
C VAL A 49 -4.51 -10.44 3.95
N TYR A 50 -3.76 -9.59 4.60
CA TYR A 50 -4.21 -8.76 5.71
C TYR A 50 -4.87 -7.48 5.20
N ILE A 51 -5.90 -7.00 5.90
CA ILE A 51 -6.51 -5.69 5.66
C ILE A 51 -6.49 -4.93 6.97
N GLY A 52 -5.66 -3.87 7.04
CA GLY A 52 -5.63 -2.94 8.17
C GLY A 52 -6.63 -1.81 7.93
N THR A 53 -7.76 -1.82 8.63
CA THR A 53 -8.82 -0.80 8.49
C THR A 53 -9.12 -0.13 9.83
N HIS A 54 -9.71 1.08 9.80
CA HIS A 54 -10.13 1.75 11.02
C HIS A 54 -11.14 0.90 11.78
N LYS A 55 -11.08 0.88 13.11
CA LYS A 55 -11.92 0.03 13.97
C LYS A 55 -13.42 0.14 13.67
N ASP A 56 -13.91 1.33 13.36
CA ASP A 56 -15.33 1.58 13.08
C ASP A 56 -15.79 1.00 11.74
N TRP A 57 -14.85 0.58 10.88
CA TRP A 57 -15.12 0.04 9.56
C TRP A 57 -14.79 -1.45 9.40
N ILE A 58 -14.39 -2.13 10.49
CA ILE A 58 -14.06 -3.57 10.45
C ILE A 58 -15.27 -4.39 10.01
N LEU A 59 -16.41 -4.25 10.69
CA LEU A 59 -17.62 -5.01 10.36
C LEU A 59 -18.11 -4.72 8.94
N TYR A 60 -18.09 -3.45 8.52
CA TYR A 60 -18.45 -3.10 7.15
C TYR A 60 -17.49 -3.72 6.11
N THR A 61 -16.19 -3.76 6.42
CA THR A 61 -15.20 -4.42 5.54
C THR A 61 -15.44 -5.92 5.46
N GLU A 62 -15.81 -6.57 6.58
CA GLU A 62 -16.15 -7.98 6.63
C GLU A 62 -17.40 -8.28 5.79
N ASP A 63 -18.46 -7.45 5.89
CA ASP A 63 -19.66 -7.56 5.06
C ASP A 63 -19.33 -7.45 3.57
N LEU A 64 -18.44 -6.54 3.18
CA LEU A 64 -17.99 -6.41 1.80
C LEU A 64 -17.21 -7.64 1.32
N ILE A 65 -16.33 -8.21 2.15
CA ILE A 65 -15.62 -9.45 1.83
C ILE A 65 -16.61 -10.58 1.59
N ASN A 66 -17.58 -10.76 2.50
CA ASN A 66 -18.61 -11.79 2.38
C ASN A 66 -19.45 -11.62 1.11
N LYS A 67 -19.74 -10.37 0.74
CA LYS A 67 -20.56 -10.05 -0.44
C LYS A 67 -19.83 -10.27 -1.78
N TYR A 68 -18.51 -10.02 -1.85
CA TYR A 68 -17.80 -9.94 -3.14
C TYR A 68 -16.71 -11.02 -3.33
N ILE A 69 -16.33 -11.74 -2.28
CA ILE A 69 -15.39 -12.86 -2.36
C ILE A 69 -16.18 -14.15 -2.14
N PHE A 70 -16.37 -14.94 -3.19
CA PHE A 70 -17.20 -16.15 -3.15
C PHE A 70 -16.38 -17.42 -2.91
N ASP A 71 -15.10 -17.41 -3.21
CA ASP A 71 -14.21 -18.54 -3.01
C ASP A 71 -13.83 -18.66 -1.52
N GLU A 72 -14.26 -19.74 -0.90
CA GLU A 72 -14.03 -20.01 0.52
C GLU A 72 -12.53 -20.19 0.85
N GLU A 73 -11.73 -20.71 -0.04
CA GLU A 73 -10.28 -20.83 0.18
C GLU A 73 -9.63 -19.45 0.18
N ASN A 74 -10.05 -18.54 -0.69
CA ASN A 74 -9.61 -17.16 -0.64
C ASN A 74 -10.08 -16.44 0.62
N LYS A 75 -11.30 -16.67 1.08
CA LYS A 75 -11.80 -16.09 2.35
C LYS A 75 -10.96 -16.49 3.55
N LYS A 76 -10.55 -17.76 3.66
CA LYS A 76 -9.69 -18.27 4.75
C LYS A 76 -8.32 -17.58 4.80
N ARG A 77 -7.88 -17.04 3.68
CA ARG A 77 -6.59 -16.31 3.58
C ARG A 77 -6.70 -14.83 3.95
N ILE A 78 -7.91 -14.30 4.15
CA ILE A 78 -8.13 -12.89 4.47
C ILE A 78 -8.16 -12.73 5.98
N VAL A 79 -7.38 -11.76 6.49
CA VAL A 79 -7.34 -11.41 7.91
C VAL A 79 -7.60 -9.91 8.09
N LEU A 80 -8.59 -9.57 8.90
CA LEU A 80 -8.89 -8.18 9.27
C LEU A 80 -8.16 -7.81 10.57
N VAL A 81 -7.49 -6.65 10.55
CA VAL A 81 -6.80 -6.09 11.72
C VAL A 81 -7.20 -4.63 11.90
N SER A 82 -7.38 -4.21 13.15
CA SER A 82 -7.59 -2.80 13.45
C SER A 82 -6.36 -1.98 13.08
N GLY A 83 -6.56 -0.96 12.26
CA GLY A 83 -5.53 0.01 11.92
C GLY A 83 -5.08 0.83 13.14
N GLY A 84 -3.91 1.43 13.02
CA GLY A 84 -3.37 2.38 13.97
C GLY A 84 -3.76 3.82 13.66
N LYS A 85 -3.20 4.76 14.41
CA LYS A 85 -3.41 6.21 14.22
C LYS A 85 -2.85 6.74 12.89
N ASP A 86 -1.86 6.03 12.35
CA ASP A 86 -1.23 6.35 11.08
C ASP A 86 -0.93 5.09 10.25
N ARG A 87 -0.32 5.29 9.06
CA ARG A 87 0.01 4.22 8.11
C ARG A 87 1.00 3.22 8.72
N ASN A 88 2.05 3.71 9.38
CA ASN A 88 3.12 2.86 9.88
C ASN A 88 2.67 2.07 11.12
N GLU A 89 1.89 2.69 12.01
CA GLU A 89 1.28 1.98 13.14
C GLU A 89 0.30 0.89 12.65
N THR A 90 -0.45 1.15 11.56
CA THR A 90 -1.29 0.12 10.93
C THR A 90 -0.45 -1.06 10.43
N ILE A 91 0.69 -0.80 9.79
CA ILE A 91 1.62 -1.86 9.34
C ILE A 91 2.14 -2.65 10.55
N MET A 92 2.55 -1.97 11.61
CA MET A 92 3.07 -2.63 12.81
C MET A 92 1.99 -3.45 13.55
N ASN A 93 0.73 -3.02 13.55
CA ASN A 93 -0.37 -3.83 14.08
C ASN A 93 -0.54 -5.13 13.27
N ILE A 94 -0.42 -5.07 11.96
CA ILE A 94 -0.44 -6.26 11.09
C ILE A 94 0.77 -7.15 11.38
N VAL A 95 1.98 -6.59 11.47
CA VAL A 95 3.21 -7.33 11.81
C VAL A 95 3.07 -8.06 13.14
N ASN A 96 2.57 -7.38 14.17
CA ASN A 96 2.36 -7.97 15.50
C ASN A 96 1.34 -9.12 15.46
N ASP A 97 0.25 -8.99 14.69
CA ASP A 97 -0.73 -10.07 14.53
C ASP A 97 -0.14 -11.28 13.79
N ILE A 98 0.67 -11.03 12.73
CA ILE A 98 1.40 -12.09 12.01
C ILE A 98 2.31 -12.86 12.98
N GLU A 99 3.12 -12.17 13.76
CA GLU A 99 4.06 -12.82 14.69
C GLU A 99 3.35 -13.56 15.82
N ASN A 100 2.25 -13.01 16.34
CA ASN A 100 1.44 -13.68 17.35
C ASN A 100 0.81 -14.99 16.83
N LYS A 101 0.42 -15.06 15.55
CA LYS A 101 -0.23 -16.22 14.95
C LYS A 101 0.75 -17.24 14.40
N PHE A 102 1.85 -16.79 13.79
CA PHE A 102 2.75 -17.65 13.01
C PHE A 102 4.17 -17.71 13.57
N GLY A 103 4.47 -16.93 14.61
CA GLY A 103 5.80 -16.80 15.19
C GLY A 103 6.72 -15.88 14.39
N GLU A 104 7.84 -15.50 15.00
CA GLU A 104 8.89 -14.73 14.35
C GLU A 104 9.68 -15.64 13.39
N ASN A 105 9.91 -15.16 12.16
CA ASN A 105 10.75 -15.84 11.17
C ASN A 105 11.43 -14.79 10.29
N GLU A 106 12.75 -14.87 10.16
CA GLU A 106 13.56 -13.92 9.39
C GLU A 106 13.24 -13.90 7.88
N ASN A 107 12.63 -14.97 7.36
CA ASN A 107 12.23 -15.09 5.97
C ASN A 107 10.77 -14.67 5.72
N ASN A 108 10.04 -14.24 6.75
CA ASN A 108 8.70 -13.70 6.56
C ASN A 108 8.76 -12.34 5.85
N ILE A 109 7.93 -12.20 4.81
CA ILE A 109 7.83 -10.99 3.98
C ILE A 109 6.46 -10.37 4.14
N ILE A 110 6.41 -9.04 4.24
CA ILE A 110 5.20 -8.24 4.14
C ILE A 110 5.24 -7.36 2.90
N VAL A 111 4.18 -7.41 2.10
CA VAL A 111 3.96 -6.59 0.89
C VAL A 111 2.83 -5.62 1.21
N THR A 112 3.18 -4.37 1.55
CA THR A 112 2.21 -3.34 1.93
C THR A 112 1.67 -2.60 0.72
N HIS A 113 0.36 -2.47 0.60
CA HIS A 113 -0.29 -1.85 -0.55
C HIS A 113 -1.45 -0.94 -0.14
N ASP A 114 -1.58 0.20 -0.81
CA ASP A 114 -2.69 1.13 -0.55
C ASP A 114 -4.02 0.54 -1.04
N ALA A 115 -5.05 0.52 -0.20
CA ALA A 115 -6.40 0.06 -0.54
C ALA A 115 -7.03 0.77 -1.75
N VAL A 116 -6.50 1.93 -2.11
CA VAL A 116 -6.98 2.79 -3.20
C VAL A 116 -6.09 2.80 -4.43
N ARG A 117 -5.35 1.70 -4.67
CA ARG A 117 -4.62 1.42 -5.91
C ARG A 117 -5.12 0.12 -6.56
N PRO A 118 -6.32 0.12 -7.15
CA PRO A 118 -6.98 -1.10 -7.64
C PRO A 118 -6.35 -1.70 -8.91
N PHE A 119 -5.38 -1.01 -9.52
CA PHE A 119 -4.79 -1.39 -10.82
C PHE A 119 -3.39 -1.98 -10.70
N VAL A 120 -2.99 -2.42 -9.50
CA VAL A 120 -1.71 -3.13 -9.33
C VAL A 120 -1.69 -4.41 -10.18
N THR A 121 -0.57 -4.65 -10.88
CA THR A 121 -0.41 -5.81 -11.74
C THR A 121 0.29 -6.96 -11.01
N SER A 122 0.07 -8.19 -11.49
CA SER A 122 0.74 -9.38 -10.96
C SER A 122 2.27 -9.28 -11.11
N ARG A 123 2.77 -8.63 -12.16
CA ARG A 123 4.20 -8.36 -12.34
C ARG A 123 4.75 -7.56 -11.16
N ILE A 124 4.12 -6.42 -10.83
CA ILE A 124 4.56 -5.55 -9.73
C ILE A 124 4.56 -6.31 -8.39
N LEU A 125 3.50 -7.10 -8.12
CA LEU A 125 3.42 -7.90 -6.88
C LEU A 125 4.54 -8.94 -6.82
N ASN A 126 4.78 -9.68 -7.90
CA ASN A 126 5.81 -10.72 -7.95
C ASN A 126 7.23 -10.15 -7.82
N GLU A 127 7.54 -9.06 -8.53
CA GLU A 127 8.85 -8.39 -8.43
C GLU A 127 9.08 -7.82 -7.02
N ASN A 128 8.06 -7.26 -6.37
CA ASN A 128 8.16 -6.81 -4.98
C ASN A 128 8.50 -7.93 -4.01
N ILE A 129 7.88 -9.11 -4.16
CA ILE A 129 8.20 -10.28 -3.36
C ILE A 129 9.65 -10.70 -3.58
N GLU A 130 10.08 -10.88 -4.83
CA GLU A 130 11.43 -11.32 -5.20
C GLU A 130 12.52 -10.33 -4.70
N PHE A 131 12.26 -9.03 -4.81
CA PHE A 131 13.19 -8.00 -4.32
C PHE A 131 13.27 -7.97 -2.80
N ALA A 132 12.13 -8.13 -2.09
CA ALA A 132 12.13 -8.22 -0.64
C ALA A 132 12.84 -9.49 -0.14
N GLU A 133 12.65 -10.64 -0.81
CA GLU A 133 13.40 -11.87 -0.52
C GLU A 133 14.91 -11.65 -0.65
N LYS A 134 15.33 -11.05 -1.75
CA LYS A 134 16.75 -10.91 -2.09
C LYS A 134 17.44 -9.79 -1.31
N TYR A 135 16.78 -8.66 -1.13
CA TYR A 135 17.40 -7.42 -0.66
C TYR A 135 16.88 -6.94 0.70
N GLY A 136 15.78 -7.50 1.19
CA GLY A 136 15.20 -7.15 2.48
C GLY A 136 14.21 -5.98 2.47
N ALA A 137 14.35 -5.02 1.56
CA ALA A 137 13.41 -3.90 1.40
C ALA A 137 13.37 -3.40 -0.05
N CYS A 138 12.17 -3.09 -0.56
CA CYS A 138 11.99 -2.47 -1.87
C CYS A 138 10.77 -1.54 -1.91
N ASP A 139 10.80 -0.61 -2.87
CA ASP A 139 9.74 0.35 -3.14
C ASP A 139 9.36 0.35 -4.62
N THR A 140 8.07 0.38 -4.92
CA THR A 140 7.59 0.53 -6.29
C THR A 140 7.61 1.99 -6.69
N VAL A 141 8.28 2.31 -7.79
CA VAL A 141 8.45 3.69 -8.25
C VAL A 141 8.25 3.82 -9.75
N VAL A 142 7.87 5.02 -10.19
CA VAL A 142 7.91 5.42 -11.61
C VAL A 142 8.79 6.66 -11.76
N PRO A 143 9.57 6.80 -12.86
CA PRO A 143 10.33 8.02 -13.12
C PRO A 143 9.41 9.24 -13.18
N ALA A 144 9.86 10.38 -12.69
CA ALA A 144 9.12 11.62 -12.84
C ALA A 144 9.10 12.06 -14.31
N ILE A 145 7.90 12.29 -14.85
CA ILE A 145 7.70 12.73 -16.25
C ILE A 145 7.86 14.24 -16.33
N ASP A 146 7.21 14.99 -15.44
CA ASP A 146 7.28 16.44 -15.40
C ASP A 146 8.52 16.94 -14.66
N THR A 147 8.89 18.19 -14.92
CA THR A 147 9.95 18.87 -14.18
C THR A 147 9.54 19.04 -12.73
N ILE A 148 10.37 18.55 -11.80
CA ILE A 148 10.17 18.72 -10.37
C ILE A 148 10.74 20.06 -9.95
N VAL A 149 9.97 20.86 -9.22
CA VAL A 149 10.42 22.12 -8.62
C VAL A 149 10.32 22.02 -7.10
N VAL A 150 11.30 22.56 -6.40
CA VAL A 150 11.29 22.69 -4.94
C VAL A 150 10.97 24.14 -4.58
N SER A 151 10.08 24.34 -3.62
CA SER A 151 9.76 25.66 -3.07
C SER A 151 9.64 25.57 -1.56
N ASN A 152 10.49 26.28 -0.83
CA ASN A 152 10.50 26.27 0.63
C ASN A 152 9.38 27.11 1.23
N ASN A 153 8.91 28.13 0.51
CA ASN A 153 7.86 29.07 0.94
C ASN A 153 6.54 28.91 0.17
N LYS A 154 6.45 27.95 -0.78
CA LYS A 154 5.30 27.69 -1.65
C LYS A 154 4.97 28.83 -2.65
N GLU A 155 5.86 29.79 -2.84
CA GLU A 155 5.67 30.94 -3.72
C GLU A 155 6.78 31.03 -4.77
N ILE A 156 8.03 30.78 -4.39
CA ILE A 156 9.20 30.95 -5.24
C ILE A 156 9.92 29.61 -5.39
N ILE A 157 10.35 29.28 -6.60
CA ILE A 157 11.18 28.11 -6.86
C ILE A 157 12.55 28.33 -6.22
N SER A 158 12.95 27.43 -5.33
CA SER A 158 14.26 27.40 -4.68
C SER A 158 15.27 26.49 -5.37
N GLU A 159 14.79 25.42 -6.03
CA GLU A 159 15.62 24.44 -6.71
C GLU A 159 14.84 23.71 -7.82
N ILE A 160 15.55 23.29 -8.86
CA ILE A 160 15.05 22.35 -9.89
C ILE A 160 16.06 21.19 -9.94
N PRO A 161 15.76 20.08 -9.25
CA PRO A 161 16.63 18.91 -9.20
C PRO A 161 16.75 18.22 -10.56
N ASN A 162 17.85 17.49 -10.81
CA ASN A 162 17.99 16.70 -12.01
C ASN A 162 16.92 15.60 -12.05
N ARG A 163 15.99 15.69 -13.01
CA ARG A 163 14.86 14.79 -13.18
C ARG A 163 15.26 13.33 -13.37
N GLU A 164 16.42 13.02 -13.91
CA GLU A 164 16.93 11.65 -14.07
C GLU A 164 17.02 10.87 -12.76
N TYR A 165 17.15 11.58 -11.62
CA TYR A 165 17.22 10.99 -10.29
C TYR A 165 15.90 11.10 -9.53
N MET A 166 14.83 11.61 -10.16
CA MET A 166 13.55 11.83 -9.50
C MET A 166 12.56 10.72 -9.85
N TYR A 167 12.02 10.10 -8.81
CA TYR A 167 11.03 9.06 -8.92
C TYR A 167 9.82 9.39 -8.05
N GLN A 168 8.64 8.97 -8.51
CA GLN A 168 7.40 9.04 -7.74
C GLN A 168 7.16 7.68 -7.08
N GLY A 169 7.10 7.66 -5.74
CA GLY A 169 6.81 6.46 -4.96
C GLY A 169 5.36 6.00 -5.17
N GLN A 170 5.21 4.72 -5.41
CA GLN A 170 3.92 4.05 -5.45
C GLN A 170 3.80 3.05 -4.29
N THR A 171 2.93 2.10 -4.40
CA THR A 171 2.90 0.85 -3.65
C THR A 171 2.60 -0.29 -4.62
N PRO A 172 3.06 -1.53 -4.34
CA PRO A 172 3.52 -2.07 -3.05
C PRO A 172 4.87 -1.52 -2.59
N GLN A 173 5.06 -1.53 -1.26
CA GLN A 173 6.34 -1.42 -0.57
C GLN A 173 6.54 -2.72 0.21
N SER A 174 7.68 -3.38 0.06
CA SER A 174 7.83 -4.74 0.57
C SER A 174 9.09 -4.90 1.40
N PHE A 175 8.99 -5.69 2.47
CA PHE A 175 10.03 -5.81 3.48
C PHE A 175 10.11 -7.23 4.02
N LYS A 176 11.32 -7.66 4.41
CA LYS A 176 11.44 -8.70 5.44
C LYS A 176 10.91 -8.14 6.76
N ILE A 177 9.98 -8.86 7.39
CA ILE A 177 9.30 -8.39 8.61
C ILE A 177 10.31 -8.10 9.72
N SER A 178 11.31 -8.98 9.90
CA SER A 178 12.36 -8.83 10.91
C SER A 178 13.15 -7.53 10.75
N ILE A 179 13.46 -7.15 9.51
CA ILE A 179 14.18 -5.91 9.19
C ILE A 179 13.28 -4.71 9.49
N LEU A 180 12.07 -4.68 8.96
CA LEU A 180 11.13 -3.57 9.16
C LEU A 180 10.86 -3.32 10.64
N LYS A 181 10.55 -4.38 11.41
CA LYS A 181 10.27 -4.31 12.85
C LYS A 181 11.48 -3.78 13.62
N LYS A 182 12.68 -4.31 13.35
CA LYS A 182 13.92 -3.86 13.97
C LYS A 182 14.14 -2.36 13.75
N LEU A 183 14.11 -1.91 12.50
CA LEU A 183 14.34 -0.51 12.14
C LEU A 183 13.28 0.41 12.73
N TYR A 184 12.01 0.00 12.74
CA TYR A 184 10.92 0.78 13.35
C TYR A 184 11.10 0.96 14.87
N ASN A 185 11.53 -0.10 15.57
CA ASN A 185 11.78 -0.04 17.02
C ASN A 185 13.00 0.80 17.39
N GLU A 186 13.96 0.96 16.48
CA GLU A 186 15.13 1.82 16.65
C GLU A 186 14.84 3.32 16.39
N LEU A 187 13.64 3.68 15.90
CA LEU A 187 13.25 5.06 15.67
C LEU A 187 12.98 5.79 16.97
N SER A 188 13.53 7.00 17.09
CA SER A 188 13.11 7.96 18.13
C SER A 188 11.71 8.50 17.83
N GLU A 189 11.07 9.09 18.83
CA GLU A 189 9.75 9.70 18.65
C GLU A 189 9.76 10.87 17.65
N ASP A 190 10.86 11.59 17.52
CA ASP A 190 10.98 12.66 16.52
C ASP A 190 11.17 12.10 15.11
N GLU A 191 11.93 11.00 14.95
CA GLU A 191 12.03 10.29 13.65
C GLU A 191 10.68 9.71 13.22
N LYS A 192 9.86 9.21 14.13
CA LYS A 192 8.51 8.73 13.81
C LYS A 192 7.59 9.82 13.26
N LYS A 193 7.73 11.06 13.75
CA LYS A 193 6.90 12.21 13.31
C LYS A 193 7.14 12.61 11.84
N ILE A 194 8.32 12.34 11.30
CA ILE A 194 8.69 12.70 9.90
C ILE A 194 8.41 11.60 8.88
N LEU A 195 7.88 10.46 9.34
CA LEU A 195 7.58 9.35 8.44
C LEU A 195 6.40 9.69 7.54
N THR A 196 6.60 9.55 6.24
CA THR A 196 5.57 9.73 5.21
C THR A 196 5.04 8.39 4.70
N ASP A 197 5.91 7.38 4.68
CA ASP A 197 5.63 6.01 4.26
C ASP A 197 6.56 4.99 4.96
N ALA A 198 6.42 3.69 4.62
CA ALA A 198 7.20 2.66 5.28
C ALA A 198 8.67 2.63 4.81
N CYS A 199 8.97 2.98 3.56
CA CYS A 199 10.35 3.03 3.06
C CYS A 199 11.16 4.14 3.74
N LYS A 200 10.50 5.20 4.22
CA LYS A 200 11.16 6.27 4.99
C LYS A 200 11.80 5.74 6.28
N ILE A 201 11.27 4.67 6.87
CA ILE A 201 11.86 3.99 8.04
C ILE A 201 13.28 3.50 7.69
N CYS A 202 13.40 2.81 6.56
CA CYS A 202 14.67 2.29 6.05
C CYS A 202 15.66 3.43 5.74
N VAL A 203 15.19 4.48 5.06
CA VAL A 203 16.03 5.64 4.68
C VAL A 203 16.57 6.37 5.91
N VAL A 204 15.74 6.60 6.93
CA VAL A 204 16.15 7.26 8.20
C VAL A 204 17.23 6.43 8.92
N LYS A 205 17.16 5.11 8.83
CA LYS A 205 18.13 4.19 9.44
C LYS A 205 19.26 3.75 8.50
N ASN A 206 19.43 4.42 7.37
CA ASN A 206 20.46 4.13 6.36
C ASN A 206 20.42 2.67 5.87
N TYR A 207 19.27 2.05 5.83
CA TYR A 207 19.07 0.73 5.24
C TYR A 207 18.71 0.87 3.75
N PRO A 208 19.35 0.13 2.84
CA PRO A 208 19.11 0.27 1.41
C PRO A 208 17.68 -0.19 1.04
N VAL A 209 16.99 0.59 0.21
CA VAL A 209 15.68 0.26 -0.39
C VAL A 209 15.87 0.15 -1.89
N TYR A 210 15.57 -1.01 -2.45
CA TYR A 210 15.73 -1.27 -3.87
C TYR A 210 14.48 -0.85 -4.64
N LEU A 211 14.66 -0.32 -5.86
CA LEU A 211 13.57 0.17 -6.68
C LEU A 211 12.97 -0.95 -7.53
N VAL A 212 11.66 -1.10 -7.49
CA VAL A 212 10.87 -1.94 -8.40
C VAL A 212 10.15 -1.03 -9.37
N ASN A 213 10.19 -1.36 -10.67
CA ASN A 213 9.52 -0.57 -11.69
C ASN A 213 8.00 -0.66 -11.55
N GLY A 214 7.37 0.45 -11.24
CA GLY A 214 5.93 0.60 -11.21
C GLY A 214 5.32 0.82 -12.60
N GLU A 215 4.07 1.21 -12.61
CA GLU A 215 3.31 1.55 -13.83
C GLU A 215 2.47 2.80 -13.57
N ILE A 216 2.33 3.65 -14.59
CA ILE A 216 1.48 4.85 -14.50
C ILE A 216 0.02 4.45 -14.24
N SER A 217 -0.41 3.31 -14.79
CA SER A 217 -1.74 2.73 -14.56
C SER A 217 -1.99 2.35 -13.10
N ASN A 218 -0.95 2.06 -12.29
CA ASN A 218 -1.07 1.79 -10.86
C ASN A 218 -1.31 3.09 -10.06
N LEU A 219 -2.27 3.87 -10.52
CA LEU A 219 -2.59 5.17 -9.95
C LEU A 219 -3.21 5.05 -8.54
N LYS A 220 -2.95 6.05 -7.69
CA LYS A 220 -3.58 6.19 -6.38
C LYS A 220 -4.82 7.07 -6.50
N ILE A 221 -5.99 6.53 -6.21
CA ILE A 221 -7.25 7.30 -6.22
C ILE A 221 -7.27 8.19 -4.96
N THR A 222 -7.00 9.49 -5.17
CA THR A 222 -6.85 10.47 -4.07
C THR A 222 -7.76 11.67 -4.24
N THR A 223 -8.00 12.08 -5.49
CA THR A 223 -8.81 13.24 -5.87
C THR A 223 -10.02 12.82 -6.71
N PRO A 224 -11.04 13.70 -6.89
CA PRO A 224 -12.15 13.47 -7.82
C PRO A 224 -11.68 13.23 -9.26
N SER A 225 -10.57 13.82 -9.69
CA SER A 225 -9.99 13.60 -11.02
C SER A 225 -9.43 12.19 -11.16
N ASP A 226 -8.70 11.69 -10.14
CA ASP A 226 -8.20 10.31 -10.15
C ASP A 226 -9.36 9.31 -10.21
N TYR A 227 -10.45 9.60 -9.51
CA TYR A 227 -11.63 8.74 -9.51
C TYR A 227 -12.30 8.67 -10.89
N LYS A 228 -12.41 9.81 -11.60
CA LYS A 228 -12.92 9.83 -12.98
C LYS A 228 -12.04 9.03 -13.94
N ILE A 229 -10.72 9.16 -13.81
CA ILE A 229 -9.77 8.37 -14.61
C ILE A 229 -9.96 6.88 -14.30
N ALA A 230 -10.03 6.50 -13.02
CA ALA A 230 -10.24 5.12 -12.62
C ALA A 230 -11.57 4.54 -13.15
N GLN A 231 -12.66 5.34 -13.16
CA GLN A 231 -13.94 4.93 -13.75
C GLN A 231 -13.81 4.69 -15.27
N ALA A 232 -13.10 5.55 -15.98
CA ALA A 232 -12.85 5.36 -17.42
C ALA A 232 -12.01 4.10 -17.69
N MET A 233 -11.02 3.79 -16.83
CA MET A 233 -10.18 2.59 -16.96
C MET A 233 -10.98 1.29 -16.77
N ILE A 234 -11.96 1.26 -15.86
CA ILE A 234 -12.82 0.08 -15.66
C ILE A 234 -13.91 -0.02 -16.74
N GLY A 235 -14.50 1.10 -17.16
CA GLY A 235 -15.58 1.14 -18.16
C GLY A 235 -15.12 0.99 -19.61
N GLY A 236 -13.87 1.32 -19.92
CA GLY A 236 -13.25 1.06 -21.20
C GLY A 236 -12.48 -0.26 -21.12
N ASN A 237 -12.54 -1.09 -22.15
CA ASN A 237 -11.73 -2.31 -22.30
C ASN A 237 -10.20 -1.99 -22.40
N LEU A 238 -9.70 -1.13 -21.52
CA LEU A 238 -8.30 -0.69 -21.45
C LEU A 238 -7.51 -1.45 -20.37
N VAL A 239 -8.08 -2.52 -19.86
CA VAL A 239 -7.40 -3.41 -18.89
C VAL A 239 -7.21 -4.74 -19.59
N ASP A 240 -6.10 -4.84 -20.35
CA ASP A 240 -5.55 -6.13 -20.79
C ASP A 240 -4.87 -6.84 -19.61
#